data_98c860df8d5c41852d12d3ef581595dc
#
_entry.id   98c860df8d5c41852d12d3ef581595dc
#
_cell.length_a   1.000
_cell.length_b   1.000
_cell.length_c   1.000
_cell.angle_alpha   90.00
_cell.angle_beta   90.00
_cell.angle_gamma   90.00
#
_symmetry.space_group_name_H-M   'P 1'
#
loop_
_entity.id
_entity.type
_entity.pdbx_description
1 polymer ?
#
loop_
_entity_poly.entity_id
_entity_poly.type
_entity_poly.pdbx_seq_one_letter_code
_entity_poly.pdbx_strand_id
1 'polypeptide(L)'
;MNMNSTDFACLVTKFLTEYLPHHRCYSKNTILSYRDTLKLFLRFLKEEKDISPNSIYIKDFKRELVIEFLEWYRNSGASISAANQRLAALKTFSDYAQLESIEYIAPLQSVSNIKAKKSSPKEVSFLTASQMSKLINRPDINTYTGFRHRVILTLMYDSGCRVQELCDITIADISLGSITTLRLHGKGNKYRTIVLSDATSKLIENYISRYRSYAVGTDYLITNRYHQKIDRDGISYIVKKYVDDIRKEDTAFPEHVHCHMFRHSKAMHMLEAGINVVYIRDFLGHEDISTTMVYVRADNRLKNEAINALAPKITNEVNLPDWNKDKDLLEFLNSLK
;
A
#
# COMPACT_ATOMS: atom_id res chain seq x y z
N MET A 1 -12.94 29.36 -26.07
CA MET A 1 -12.79 29.70 -24.65
C MET A 1 -14.07 30.40 -24.22
N ASN A 2 -14.83 29.82 -23.26
CA ASN A 2 -16.04 30.47 -22.74
C ASN A 2 -15.65 31.78 -22.05
N MET A 3 -16.23 32.88 -22.45
CA MET A 3 -15.92 34.25 -21.98
C MET A 3 -16.28 34.56 -20.50
N ASN A 4 -16.60 33.54 -19.68
CA ASN A 4 -17.01 33.71 -18.27
C ASN A 4 -16.23 32.78 -17.30
N SER A 5 -15.00 32.41 -17.62
CA SER A 5 -14.20 31.55 -16.72
C SER A 5 -13.38 32.45 -15.80
N THR A 6 -13.46 32.22 -14.47
CA THR A 6 -12.67 32.95 -13.49
C THR A 6 -11.17 32.63 -13.63
N ASP A 7 -10.30 33.49 -13.09
CA ASP A 7 -8.85 33.27 -13.05
C ASP A 7 -8.49 31.96 -12.31
N PHE A 8 -9.20 31.62 -11.22
CA PHE A 8 -9.06 30.35 -10.52
C PHE A 8 -9.34 29.16 -11.43
N ALA A 9 -10.44 29.20 -12.20
CA ALA A 9 -10.80 28.11 -13.11
C ALA A 9 -9.78 27.95 -14.24
N CYS A 10 -9.26 29.07 -14.77
CA CYS A 10 -8.18 29.04 -15.76
C CYS A 10 -6.89 28.43 -15.20
N LEU A 11 -6.49 28.82 -13.98
CA LEU A 11 -5.31 28.29 -13.31
C LEU A 11 -5.44 26.79 -13.00
N VAL A 12 -6.60 26.35 -12.49
CA VAL A 12 -6.88 24.91 -12.26
C VAL A 12 -6.78 24.12 -13.55
N THR A 13 -7.31 24.64 -14.65
CA THR A 13 -7.26 23.96 -15.94
C THR A 13 -5.82 23.81 -16.41
N LYS A 14 -5.04 24.89 -16.48
CA LYS A 14 -3.62 24.86 -16.87
C LYS A 14 -2.80 23.97 -15.93
N PHE A 15 -3.07 24.03 -14.63
CA PHE A 15 -2.39 23.17 -13.66
C PHE A 15 -2.56 21.69 -13.98
N LEU A 16 -3.80 21.24 -14.24
CA LEU A 16 -4.11 19.83 -14.50
C LEU A 16 -3.71 19.36 -15.90
N THR A 17 -3.80 20.23 -16.93
CA THR A 17 -3.58 19.85 -18.32
C THR A 17 -2.18 20.14 -18.85
N GLU A 18 -1.48 21.09 -18.25
CA GLU A 18 -0.17 21.54 -18.72
C GLU A 18 0.92 21.34 -17.66
N TYR A 19 0.77 21.97 -16.48
CA TYR A 19 1.82 21.98 -15.48
C TYR A 19 2.13 20.60 -14.92
N LEU A 20 1.12 19.87 -14.44
CA LEU A 20 1.34 18.54 -13.86
C LEU A 20 1.87 17.52 -14.87
N PRO A 21 1.29 17.39 -16.10
CA PRO A 21 1.77 16.39 -17.05
C PRO A 21 3.10 16.78 -17.71
N HIS A 22 3.30 18.03 -18.09
CA HIS A 22 4.44 18.43 -18.94
C HIS A 22 5.61 19.00 -18.14
N HIS A 23 5.36 19.87 -17.13
CA HIS A 23 6.43 20.46 -16.35
C HIS A 23 6.87 19.59 -15.18
N ARG A 24 5.94 18.87 -14.54
CA ARG A 24 6.23 18.00 -13.40
C ARG A 24 6.32 16.52 -13.79
N CYS A 25 5.95 16.15 -14.99
CA CYS A 25 5.94 14.76 -15.50
C CYS A 25 5.25 13.79 -14.53
N TYR A 26 4.15 14.24 -13.89
CA TYR A 26 3.43 13.40 -12.94
C TYR A 26 2.64 12.30 -13.66
N SER A 27 2.55 11.14 -13.01
CA SER A 27 1.77 10.03 -13.54
C SER A 27 0.27 10.38 -13.63
N LYS A 28 -0.44 9.73 -14.57
CA LYS A 28 -1.90 9.87 -14.73
C LYS A 28 -2.65 9.71 -13.40
N ASN A 29 -2.25 8.73 -12.57
CA ASN A 29 -2.89 8.49 -11.27
C ASN A 29 -2.65 9.64 -10.28
N THR A 30 -1.47 10.25 -10.31
CA THR A 30 -1.18 11.43 -9.49
C THR A 30 -2.05 12.60 -9.92
N ILE A 31 -2.15 12.87 -11.23
CA ILE A 31 -2.99 13.95 -11.79
C ILE A 31 -4.46 13.73 -11.42
N LEU A 32 -4.96 12.49 -11.52
CA LEU A 32 -6.33 12.15 -11.10
C LEU A 32 -6.55 12.42 -9.60
N SER A 33 -5.59 12.09 -8.74
CA SER A 33 -5.67 12.38 -7.29
C SER A 33 -5.74 13.89 -7.00
N TYR A 34 -4.98 14.70 -7.75
CA TYR A 34 -5.01 16.16 -7.63
C TYR A 34 -6.36 16.72 -8.13
N ARG A 35 -6.83 16.24 -9.28
CA ARG A 35 -8.16 16.57 -9.81
C ARG A 35 -9.26 16.28 -8.80
N ASP A 36 -9.23 15.11 -8.17
CA ASP A 36 -10.24 14.68 -7.20
C ASP A 36 -10.17 15.54 -5.92
N THR A 37 -8.98 16.02 -5.55
CA THR A 37 -8.83 17.00 -4.46
C THR A 37 -9.51 18.31 -4.79
N LEU A 38 -9.26 18.86 -5.98
CA LEU A 38 -9.88 20.11 -6.42
C LEU A 38 -11.39 19.96 -6.57
N LYS A 39 -11.90 18.82 -7.07
CA LYS A 39 -13.35 18.54 -7.09
C LYS A 39 -13.96 18.56 -5.68
N LEU A 40 -13.29 17.94 -4.70
CA LEU A 40 -13.76 17.94 -3.31
C LEU A 40 -13.74 19.36 -2.72
N PHE A 41 -12.71 20.15 -3.03
CA PHE A 41 -12.61 21.53 -2.61
C PHE A 41 -13.76 22.39 -3.18
N LEU A 42 -14.04 22.25 -4.48
CA LEU A 42 -15.16 22.95 -5.12
C LEU A 42 -16.53 22.52 -4.56
N ARG A 43 -16.66 21.23 -4.21
CA ARG A 43 -17.86 20.72 -3.54
C ARG A 43 -18.05 21.34 -2.17
N PHE A 44 -17.01 21.41 -1.35
CA PHE A 44 -17.01 22.10 -0.06
C PHE A 44 -17.43 23.56 -0.19
N LEU A 45 -16.90 24.30 -1.18
CA LEU A 45 -17.28 25.69 -1.42
C LEU A 45 -18.76 25.85 -1.71
N LYS A 46 -19.32 24.93 -2.48
CA LYS A 46 -20.75 24.95 -2.82
C LYS A 46 -21.62 24.57 -1.62
N GLU A 47 -21.29 23.51 -0.89
CA GLU A 47 -22.11 22.94 0.18
C GLU A 47 -22.04 23.76 1.48
N GLU A 48 -20.87 24.29 1.83
CA GLU A 48 -20.61 24.92 3.13
C GLU A 48 -20.50 26.45 3.07
N LYS A 49 -20.18 26.99 1.88
CA LYS A 49 -19.93 28.44 1.72
C LYS A 49 -20.90 29.11 0.76
N ASP A 50 -21.78 28.32 0.12
CA ASP A 50 -22.69 28.80 -0.93
C ASP A 50 -21.98 29.56 -2.08
N ILE A 51 -20.69 29.17 -2.31
CA ILE A 51 -19.86 29.74 -3.38
C ILE A 51 -19.94 28.83 -4.60
N SER A 52 -20.49 29.36 -5.69
CA SER A 52 -20.51 28.64 -6.96
C SER A 52 -19.09 28.43 -7.50
N PRO A 53 -18.76 27.27 -8.09
CA PRO A 53 -17.48 27.05 -8.77
C PRO A 53 -17.13 28.09 -9.84
N ASN A 54 -18.14 28.77 -10.42
CA ASN A 54 -17.96 29.80 -11.44
C ASN A 54 -17.76 31.21 -10.86
N SER A 55 -17.81 31.37 -9.54
CA SER A 55 -17.67 32.68 -8.87
C SER A 55 -16.46 32.74 -7.93
N ILE A 56 -15.64 31.68 -7.85
CA ILE A 56 -14.38 31.70 -7.08
C ILE A 56 -13.27 32.31 -7.92
N TYR A 57 -12.49 33.19 -7.32
CA TYR A 57 -11.29 33.80 -7.88
C TYR A 57 -10.07 33.40 -7.08
N ILE A 58 -8.86 33.57 -7.65
CA ILE A 58 -7.60 33.22 -6.96
C ILE A 58 -7.39 34.01 -5.67
N LYS A 59 -7.89 35.22 -5.60
CA LYS A 59 -7.86 36.08 -4.39
C LYS A 59 -8.61 35.47 -3.20
N ASP A 60 -9.58 34.56 -3.48
CA ASP A 60 -10.41 33.89 -2.47
C ASP A 60 -9.74 32.60 -1.96
N PHE A 61 -8.74 32.09 -2.69
CA PHE A 61 -7.98 30.89 -2.30
C PHE A 61 -6.95 31.23 -1.24
N LYS A 62 -7.41 31.27 0.03
CA LYS A 62 -6.62 31.68 1.19
C LYS A 62 -6.42 30.53 2.17
N ARG A 63 -5.46 30.74 3.08
CA ARG A 63 -5.11 29.80 4.14
C ARG A 63 -6.34 29.34 4.96
N GLU A 64 -7.17 30.29 5.38
CA GLU A 64 -8.33 30.05 6.23
C GLU A 64 -9.31 29.10 5.53
N LEU A 65 -9.61 29.36 4.27
CA LEU A 65 -10.52 28.56 3.47
C LEU A 65 -10.01 27.13 3.27
N VAL A 66 -8.70 26.95 3.09
CA VAL A 66 -8.08 25.63 2.98
C VAL A 66 -8.12 24.88 4.31
N ILE A 67 -7.91 25.54 5.44
CA ILE A 67 -8.03 24.93 6.77
C ILE A 67 -9.48 24.47 7.01
N GLU A 68 -10.46 25.29 6.75
CA GLU A 68 -11.88 24.95 6.89
C GLU A 68 -12.26 23.75 6.00
N PHE A 69 -11.78 23.72 4.76
CA PHE A 69 -11.95 22.56 3.87
C PHE A 69 -11.38 21.26 4.49
N LEU A 70 -10.17 21.32 5.04
CA LEU A 70 -9.56 20.15 5.65
C LEU A 70 -10.30 19.69 6.90
N GLU A 71 -10.90 20.61 7.66
CA GLU A 71 -11.72 20.29 8.82
C GLU A 71 -13.05 19.67 8.39
N TRP A 72 -13.74 20.26 7.44
CA TRP A 72 -14.95 19.70 6.84
C TRP A 72 -14.70 18.27 6.32
N TYR A 73 -13.60 18.07 5.58
CA TYR A 73 -13.25 16.76 5.04
C TYR A 73 -12.96 15.73 6.15
N ARG A 74 -12.35 16.15 7.26
CA ARG A 74 -12.15 15.28 8.41
C ARG A 74 -13.45 14.96 9.16
N ASN A 75 -14.32 15.93 9.30
CA ASN A 75 -15.62 15.75 9.93
C ASN A 75 -16.54 14.80 9.14
N SER A 76 -16.31 14.64 7.84
CA SER A 76 -16.95 13.61 7.02
C SER A 76 -16.37 12.18 7.21
N GLY A 77 -15.50 11.97 8.20
CA GLY A 77 -14.92 10.66 8.52
C GLY A 77 -13.56 10.38 7.89
N ALA A 78 -12.96 11.36 7.18
CA ALA A 78 -11.66 11.16 6.55
C ALA A 78 -10.51 11.11 7.57
N SER A 79 -9.54 10.22 7.35
CA SER A 79 -8.36 10.10 8.19
C SER A 79 -7.43 11.32 8.07
N ILE A 80 -6.59 11.55 9.11
CA ILE A 80 -5.54 12.60 9.08
C ILE A 80 -4.62 12.41 7.87
N SER A 81 -4.25 11.18 7.52
CA SER A 81 -3.41 10.89 6.36
C SER A 81 -4.10 11.27 5.05
N ALA A 82 -5.41 11.01 4.90
CA ALA A 82 -6.17 11.42 3.73
C ALA A 82 -6.27 12.96 3.64
N ALA A 83 -6.51 13.65 4.75
CA ALA A 83 -6.53 15.12 4.79
C ALA A 83 -5.15 15.71 4.42
N ASN A 84 -4.05 15.14 4.93
CA ASN A 84 -2.70 15.55 4.57
C ASN A 84 -2.39 15.35 3.07
N GLN A 85 -2.94 14.29 2.46
CA GLN A 85 -2.82 14.08 1.01
C GLN A 85 -3.54 15.17 0.22
N ARG A 86 -4.75 15.60 0.67
CA ARG A 86 -5.47 16.72 0.06
C ARG A 86 -4.71 18.03 0.24
N LEU A 87 -4.18 18.27 1.45
CA LEU A 87 -3.32 19.43 1.71
C LEU A 87 -2.12 19.48 0.77
N ALA A 88 -1.42 18.36 0.57
CA ALA A 88 -0.26 18.31 -0.34
C ALA A 88 -0.63 18.72 -1.78
N ALA A 89 -1.79 18.26 -2.27
CA ALA A 89 -2.27 18.65 -3.59
C ALA A 89 -2.59 20.15 -3.69
N LEU A 90 -3.27 20.72 -2.66
CA LEU A 90 -3.59 22.14 -2.63
C LEU A 90 -2.34 23.03 -2.49
N LYS A 91 -1.33 22.58 -1.74
CA LYS A 91 -0.03 23.26 -1.67
C LYS A 91 0.68 23.31 -3.02
N THR A 92 0.73 22.16 -3.71
CA THR A 92 1.35 22.12 -5.05
C THR A 92 0.60 23.01 -6.04
N PHE A 93 -0.74 23.09 -5.94
CA PHE A 93 -1.51 24.05 -6.72
C PHE A 93 -1.19 25.50 -6.33
N SER A 94 -1.06 25.78 -5.03
CA SER A 94 -0.69 27.10 -4.53
C SER A 94 0.69 27.54 -5.00
N ASP A 95 1.67 26.63 -4.95
CA ASP A 95 3.03 26.89 -5.44
C ASP A 95 3.06 27.20 -6.94
N TYR A 96 2.25 26.46 -7.73
CA TYR A 96 2.06 26.77 -9.15
C TYR A 96 1.39 28.12 -9.36
N ALA A 97 0.31 28.42 -8.65
CA ALA A 97 -0.43 29.65 -8.79
C ALA A 97 0.41 30.90 -8.44
N GLN A 98 1.38 30.80 -7.52
CA GLN A 98 2.33 31.87 -7.22
C GLN A 98 3.20 32.24 -8.45
N LEU A 99 3.53 31.29 -9.31
CA LEU A 99 4.30 31.54 -10.54
C LEU A 99 3.49 32.28 -11.60
N GLU A 100 2.18 32.07 -11.61
CA GLU A 100 1.27 32.63 -12.61
C GLU A 100 0.61 33.94 -12.18
N SER A 101 0.62 34.26 -10.86
CA SER A 101 -0.13 35.37 -10.29
C SER A 101 0.69 36.10 -9.23
N ILE A 102 1.55 36.99 -9.66
CA ILE A 102 2.48 37.76 -8.78
C ILE A 102 1.72 38.58 -7.73
N GLU A 103 0.55 39.10 -8.07
CA GLU A 103 -0.29 39.91 -7.18
C GLU A 103 -0.75 39.15 -5.92
N TYR A 104 -0.88 37.82 -6.01
CA TYR A 104 -1.40 36.96 -4.93
C TYR A 104 -0.34 36.09 -4.25
N ILE A 105 0.94 36.39 -4.41
CA ILE A 105 2.04 35.61 -3.83
C ILE A 105 1.87 35.43 -2.31
N ALA A 106 1.61 36.51 -1.55
CA ALA A 106 1.54 36.42 -0.09
C ALA A 106 0.40 35.53 0.43
N PRO A 107 -0.87 35.67 -0.02
CA PRO A 107 -1.93 34.75 0.38
C PRO A 107 -1.68 33.31 -0.08
N LEU A 108 -1.16 33.09 -1.28
CA LEU A 108 -0.84 31.75 -1.78
C LEU A 108 0.32 31.11 -0.98
N GLN A 109 1.36 31.86 -0.65
CA GLN A 109 2.46 31.37 0.20
C GLN A 109 1.95 30.96 1.59
N SER A 110 0.94 31.65 2.11
CA SER A 110 0.33 31.29 3.39
C SER A 110 -0.33 29.89 3.35
N VAL A 111 -0.88 29.49 2.21
CA VAL A 111 -1.41 28.13 1.97
C VAL A 111 -0.28 27.11 1.91
N SER A 112 0.79 27.41 1.17
CA SER A 112 1.96 26.52 1.05
C SER A 112 2.63 26.27 2.40
N ASN A 113 2.54 27.21 3.33
CA ASN A 113 3.09 27.13 4.68
C ASN A 113 2.21 26.36 5.69
N ILE A 114 1.00 25.90 5.34
CA ILE A 114 0.17 25.10 6.24
C ILE A 114 0.92 23.81 6.59
N LYS A 115 1.12 23.54 7.87
CA LYS A 115 1.79 22.32 8.32
C LYS A 115 0.83 21.12 8.29
N ALA A 116 1.31 20.00 7.75
CA ALA A 116 0.58 18.73 7.83
C ALA A 116 0.40 18.31 9.30
N LYS A 117 -0.76 17.75 9.64
CA LYS A 117 -1.02 17.22 10.99
C LYS A 117 -0.25 15.91 11.18
N LYS A 118 0.34 15.72 12.37
CA LYS A 118 0.98 14.43 12.71
C LYS A 118 -0.07 13.32 12.70
N SER A 119 0.21 12.25 11.97
CA SER A 119 -0.59 11.02 11.99
C SER A 119 0.18 9.96 12.77
N SER A 120 -0.51 9.19 13.59
CA SER A 120 0.09 8.01 14.20
C SER A 120 0.53 7.03 13.13
N PRO A 121 1.70 6.40 13.27
CA PRO A 121 2.09 5.31 12.38
C PRO A 121 1.00 4.24 12.40
N LYS A 122 0.54 3.82 11.23
CA LYS A 122 -0.36 2.66 11.15
C LYS A 122 0.45 1.40 11.42
N GLU A 123 -0.08 0.52 12.26
CA GLU A 123 0.47 -0.82 12.38
C GLU A 123 0.41 -1.53 11.03
N VAL A 124 1.46 -2.26 10.72
CA VAL A 124 1.53 -3.05 9.50
C VAL A 124 0.71 -4.30 9.70
N SER A 125 -0.45 -4.35 9.07
CA SER A 125 -1.25 -5.57 9.02
C SER A 125 -0.64 -6.55 8.03
N PHE A 126 -0.39 -7.79 8.47
CA PHE A 126 0.13 -8.86 7.63
C PHE A 126 -0.52 -10.20 8.02
N LEU A 127 -0.48 -11.17 7.12
CA LEU A 127 -0.94 -12.54 7.38
C LEU A 127 0.25 -13.39 7.85
N THR A 128 0.03 -14.25 8.82
CA THR A 128 1.02 -15.27 9.21
C THR A 128 1.29 -16.24 8.05
N ALA A 129 2.39 -16.99 8.10
CA ALA A 129 2.72 -17.98 7.09
C ALA A 129 1.60 -19.03 6.91
N SER A 130 0.97 -19.46 8.01
CA SER A 130 -0.18 -20.38 7.97
C SER A 130 -1.40 -19.77 7.30
N GLN A 131 -1.76 -18.53 7.65
CA GLN A 131 -2.88 -17.82 7.03
C GLN A 131 -2.64 -17.56 5.53
N MET A 132 -1.40 -17.17 5.16
CA MET A 132 -1.02 -16.97 3.77
C MET A 132 -1.10 -18.28 2.98
N SER A 133 -0.60 -19.38 3.52
CA SER A 133 -0.72 -20.71 2.93
C SER A 133 -2.17 -21.12 2.74
N LYS A 134 -3.02 -20.90 3.74
CA LYS A 134 -4.46 -21.19 3.67
C LYS A 134 -5.13 -20.41 2.53
N LEU A 135 -4.81 -19.13 2.38
CA LEU A 135 -5.38 -18.27 1.34
C LEU A 135 -4.89 -18.64 -0.06
N ILE A 136 -3.59 -18.85 -0.24
CA ILE A 136 -3.00 -19.25 -1.53
C ILE A 136 -3.54 -20.61 -1.98
N ASN A 137 -3.74 -21.54 -1.06
CA ASN A 137 -4.16 -22.90 -1.36
C ASN A 137 -5.68 -23.07 -1.51
N ARG A 138 -6.48 -22.06 -1.26
CA ARG A 138 -7.95 -22.13 -1.34
C ARG A 138 -8.51 -22.31 -2.75
N PRO A 139 -7.97 -21.71 -3.83
CA PRO A 139 -8.48 -21.92 -5.18
C PRO A 139 -8.39 -23.37 -5.63
N ASP A 140 -9.48 -23.91 -6.21
CA ASP A 140 -9.52 -25.25 -6.82
C ASP A 140 -8.72 -25.28 -8.14
N ILE A 141 -7.57 -25.93 -8.13
CA ILE A 141 -6.65 -26.00 -9.27
C ILE A 141 -7.14 -26.93 -10.41
N ASN A 142 -8.21 -27.69 -10.21
CA ASN A 142 -8.78 -28.52 -11.26
C ASN A 142 -9.59 -27.71 -12.27
N THR A 143 -9.96 -26.49 -11.93
CA THR A 143 -10.65 -25.55 -12.84
C THR A 143 -9.68 -24.51 -13.39
N TYR A 144 -9.89 -24.07 -14.65
CA TYR A 144 -9.12 -22.97 -15.24
C TYR A 144 -9.12 -21.71 -14.35
N THR A 145 -10.31 -21.33 -13.86
CA THR A 145 -10.48 -20.15 -13.02
C THR A 145 -9.72 -20.26 -11.72
N GLY A 146 -9.83 -21.40 -11.05
CA GLY A 146 -9.13 -21.63 -9.78
C GLY A 146 -7.61 -21.73 -9.98
N PHE A 147 -7.15 -22.40 -11.04
CA PHE A 147 -5.72 -22.46 -11.37
C PHE A 147 -5.15 -21.05 -11.60
N ARG A 148 -5.82 -20.23 -12.42
CA ARG A 148 -5.44 -18.82 -12.65
C ARG A 148 -5.41 -18.02 -11.35
N HIS A 149 -6.40 -18.19 -10.48
CA HIS A 149 -6.45 -17.49 -9.19
C HIS A 149 -5.30 -17.94 -8.26
N ARG A 150 -4.96 -19.23 -8.27
CA ARG A 150 -3.80 -19.75 -7.56
C ARG A 150 -2.51 -19.08 -8.03
N VAL A 151 -2.30 -18.95 -9.34
CA VAL A 151 -1.14 -18.25 -9.93
C VAL A 151 -1.10 -16.79 -9.47
N ILE A 152 -2.23 -16.08 -9.51
CA ILE A 152 -2.32 -14.68 -9.05
C ILE A 152 -1.88 -14.55 -7.60
N LEU A 153 -2.48 -15.33 -6.68
CA LEU A 153 -2.21 -15.23 -5.25
C LEU A 153 -0.76 -15.63 -4.93
N THR A 154 -0.26 -16.68 -5.57
CA THR A 154 1.13 -17.15 -5.39
C THR A 154 2.12 -16.09 -5.87
N LEU A 155 1.92 -15.52 -7.07
CA LEU A 155 2.80 -14.47 -7.59
C LEU A 155 2.81 -13.23 -6.72
N MET A 156 1.64 -12.77 -6.25
CA MET A 156 1.55 -11.61 -5.35
C MET A 156 2.40 -11.79 -4.10
N TYR A 157 2.36 -12.99 -3.51
CA TYR A 157 3.12 -13.29 -2.31
C TYR A 157 4.60 -13.52 -2.61
N ASP A 158 4.92 -14.43 -3.54
CA ASP A 158 6.30 -14.86 -3.76
C ASP A 158 7.18 -13.73 -4.31
N SER A 159 6.65 -12.94 -5.24
CA SER A 159 7.38 -11.79 -5.79
C SER A 159 7.28 -10.52 -4.94
N GLY A 160 6.36 -10.44 -3.99
CA GLY A 160 6.07 -9.22 -3.24
C GLY A 160 5.73 -8.02 -4.13
N CYS A 161 5.24 -8.25 -5.36
CA CYS A 161 4.92 -7.18 -6.32
C CYS A 161 3.74 -6.31 -5.86
N ARG A 162 3.68 -5.10 -6.40
CA ARG A 162 2.48 -4.26 -6.28
C ARG A 162 1.38 -4.82 -7.19
N VAL A 163 0.11 -4.64 -6.81
CA VAL A 163 -1.03 -5.14 -7.60
C VAL A 163 -0.99 -4.65 -9.06
N GLN A 164 -0.56 -3.42 -9.29
CA GLN A 164 -0.42 -2.89 -10.66
C GLN A 164 0.73 -3.58 -11.41
N GLU A 165 1.86 -3.82 -10.76
CA GLU A 165 2.97 -4.56 -11.34
C GLU A 165 2.53 -5.96 -11.78
N LEU A 166 1.70 -6.65 -10.97
CA LEU A 166 1.14 -7.96 -11.33
C LEU A 166 0.22 -7.88 -12.56
N CYS A 167 -0.64 -6.85 -12.64
CA CYS A 167 -1.51 -6.64 -13.80
C CYS A 167 -0.73 -6.41 -15.10
N ASP A 168 0.48 -5.85 -14.98
CA ASP A 168 1.31 -5.43 -16.11
C ASP A 168 2.26 -6.54 -16.60
N ILE A 169 2.41 -7.66 -15.87
CA ILE A 169 3.29 -8.77 -16.25
C ILE A 169 2.89 -9.33 -17.62
N THR A 170 3.85 -9.38 -18.53
CA THR A 170 3.75 -10.06 -19.83
C THR A 170 4.46 -11.42 -19.82
N ILE A 171 4.23 -12.22 -20.84
CA ILE A 171 4.95 -13.50 -21.01
C ILE A 171 6.46 -13.28 -21.12
N ALA A 172 6.91 -12.20 -21.81
CA ALA A 172 8.33 -11.87 -21.95
C ALA A 172 9.01 -11.43 -20.66
N ASP A 173 8.23 -11.10 -19.61
CA ASP A 173 8.80 -10.74 -18.29
C ASP A 173 9.20 -11.95 -17.47
N ILE A 174 8.86 -13.17 -17.91
CA ILE A 174 9.20 -14.42 -17.25
C ILE A 174 10.26 -15.14 -18.05
N SER A 175 11.38 -15.43 -17.40
CA SER A 175 12.43 -16.29 -17.95
C SER A 175 12.40 -17.63 -17.22
N LEU A 176 11.87 -18.65 -17.89
CA LEU A 176 11.86 -20.03 -17.37
C LEU A 176 13.22 -20.68 -17.60
N GLY A 177 13.70 -21.47 -16.65
CA GLY A 177 14.97 -22.17 -16.71
C GLY A 177 15.32 -22.86 -15.40
N SER A 178 16.58 -23.22 -15.20
CA SER A 178 17.07 -23.77 -13.92
C SER A 178 16.78 -22.83 -12.73
N ILE A 179 16.82 -21.54 -13.00
CA ILE A 179 16.39 -20.49 -12.08
C ILE A 179 15.38 -19.65 -12.85
N THR A 180 14.12 -19.67 -12.38
CA THR A 180 13.06 -18.85 -12.97
C THR A 180 13.13 -17.44 -12.42
N THR A 181 13.14 -16.46 -13.32
CA THR A 181 13.15 -15.04 -12.95
C THR A 181 11.93 -14.32 -13.48
N LEU A 182 11.50 -13.30 -12.72
CA LEU A 182 10.41 -12.40 -13.08
C LEU A 182 10.93 -10.97 -13.07
N ARG A 183 10.80 -10.29 -14.22
CA ARG A 183 11.07 -8.87 -14.36
C ARG A 183 9.82 -8.07 -14.04
N LEU A 184 9.92 -7.18 -13.07
CA LEU A 184 8.83 -6.29 -12.65
C LEU A 184 9.12 -4.85 -13.03
N HIS A 185 8.12 -4.19 -13.59
CA HIS A 185 8.18 -2.79 -13.95
C HIS A 185 7.58 -1.92 -12.84
N GLY A 186 8.43 -1.22 -12.11
CA GLY A 186 8.05 -0.39 -10.97
C GLY A 186 7.80 1.08 -11.31
N LYS A 187 7.53 1.88 -10.29
CA LYS A 187 7.33 3.34 -10.41
C LYS A 187 8.60 4.01 -10.97
N GLY A 188 8.41 4.99 -11.83
CA GLY A 188 9.52 5.76 -12.43
C GLY A 188 10.26 5.01 -13.54
N ASN A 189 9.62 4.08 -14.21
CA ASN A 189 10.21 3.27 -15.31
C ASN A 189 11.43 2.44 -14.86
N LYS A 190 11.48 2.06 -13.57
CA LYS A 190 12.54 1.23 -13.01
C LYS A 190 12.15 -0.24 -13.09
N TYR A 191 13.09 -1.08 -13.52
CA TYR A 191 12.90 -2.52 -13.53
C TYR A 191 13.65 -3.17 -12.38
N ARG A 192 13.06 -4.24 -11.84
CA ARG A 192 13.75 -5.15 -10.95
C ARG A 192 13.47 -6.58 -11.35
N THR A 193 14.48 -7.44 -11.24
CA THR A 193 14.37 -8.87 -11.50
C THR A 193 14.35 -9.62 -10.17
N ILE A 194 13.38 -10.51 -10.03
CA ILE A 194 13.18 -11.33 -8.83
C ILE A 194 13.33 -12.79 -9.22
N VAL A 195 14.04 -13.54 -8.41
CA VAL A 195 14.08 -15.01 -8.48
C VAL A 195 12.82 -15.55 -7.79
N LEU A 196 12.11 -16.43 -8.48
CA LEU A 196 10.93 -17.09 -7.95
C LEU A 196 11.31 -18.44 -7.33
N SER A 197 10.54 -18.87 -6.33
CA SER A 197 10.71 -20.19 -5.72
C SER A 197 10.41 -21.30 -6.73
N ASP A 198 10.99 -22.49 -6.53
CA ASP A 198 10.78 -23.65 -7.41
C ASP A 198 9.30 -24.04 -7.53
N ALA A 199 8.55 -23.92 -6.42
CA ALA A 199 7.13 -24.21 -6.41
C ALA A 199 6.34 -23.23 -7.28
N THR A 200 6.68 -21.94 -7.21
CA THR A 200 6.07 -20.87 -8.03
C THR A 200 6.46 -21.04 -9.49
N SER A 201 7.72 -21.39 -9.75
CA SER A 201 8.24 -21.64 -11.09
C SER A 201 7.47 -22.75 -11.80
N LYS A 202 7.31 -23.92 -11.15
CA LYS A 202 6.51 -25.04 -11.67
C LYS A 202 5.05 -24.67 -11.89
N LEU A 203 4.46 -23.88 -10.98
CA LEU A 203 3.09 -23.43 -11.11
C LEU A 203 2.89 -22.54 -12.34
N ILE A 204 3.81 -21.61 -12.59
CA ILE A 204 3.78 -20.71 -13.76
C ILE A 204 4.02 -21.47 -15.05
N GLU A 205 5.02 -22.36 -15.09
CA GLU A 205 5.31 -23.21 -16.24
C GLU A 205 4.07 -24.03 -16.65
N ASN A 206 3.42 -24.67 -15.69
CA ASN A 206 2.18 -25.41 -15.89
C ASN A 206 1.03 -24.49 -16.37
N TYR A 207 0.96 -23.26 -15.84
CA TYR A 207 -0.06 -22.31 -16.28
C TYR A 207 0.16 -21.86 -17.72
N ILE A 208 1.39 -21.52 -18.07
CA ILE A 208 1.73 -21.09 -19.45
C ILE A 208 1.50 -22.23 -20.42
N SER A 209 2.01 -23.44 -20.15
CA SER A 209 1.88 -24.58 -21.05
C SER A 209 0.43 -24.99 -21.29
N ARG A 210 -0.42 -24.96 -20.25
CA ARG A 210 -1.82 -25.39 -20.35
C ARG A 210 -2.77 -24.34 -20.92
N TYR A 211 -2.55 -23.08 -20.55
CA TYR A 211 -3.56 -22.04 -20.78
C TYR A 211 -3.04 -20.82 -21.56
N ARG A 212 -1.73 -20.72 -21.77
CA ARG A 212 -1.10 -19.60 -22.47
C ARG A 212 -0.09 -20.07 -23.53
N SER A 213 -0.19 -21.31 -23.99
CA SER A 213 0.73 -21.93 -24.96
C SER A 213 0.82 -21.17 -26.28
N TYR A 214 -0.23 -20.45 -26.67
CA TYR A 214 -0.27 -19.62 -27.89
C TYR A 214 0.04 -18.15 -27.65
N ALA A 215 0.30 -17.75 -26.40
CA ALA A 215 0.58 -16.36 -26.07
C ALA A 215 1.98 -15.96 -26.58
N VAL A 216 2.07 -14.77 -27.18
CA VAL A 216 3.35 -14.18 -27.59
C VAL A 216 3.94 -13.35 -26.45
N GLY A 217 5.23 -12.99 -26.56
CA GLY A 217 5.95 -12.30 -25.50
C GLY A 217 5.28 -11.04 -24.97
N THR A 218 4.59 -10.28 -25.81
CA THR A 218 3.88 -9.04 -25.46
C THR A 218 2.53 -9.26 -24.80
N ASP A 219 2.00 -10.49 -24.80
CA ASP A 219 0.72 -10.79 -24.17
C ASP A 219 0.83 -10.79 -22.66
N TYR A 220 -0.22 -10.31 -21.98
CA TYR A 220 -0.28 -10.35 -20.51
C TYR A 220 -0.31 -11.79 -20.01
N LEU A 221 0.48 -12.06 -18.97
CA LEU A 221 0.48 -13.37 -18.31
C LEU A 221 -0.91 -13.71 -17.77
N ILE A 222 -1.53 -12.75 -17.07
CA ILE A 222 -2.84 -12.91 -16.46
C ILE A 222 -3.87 -12.08 -17.22
N THR A 223 -4.91 -12.75 -17.69
CA THR A 223 -6.04 -12.10 -18.36
C THR A 223 -7.34 -12.28 -17.59
N ASN A 224 -8.29 -11.38 -17.81
CA ASN A 224 -9.66 -11.51 -17.33
C ASN A 224 -10.44 -12.56 -18.16
N ARG A 225 -11.73 -12.75 -17.87
CA ARG A 225 -12.61 -13.70 -18.60
C ARG A 225 -12.81 -13.35 -20.08
N TYR A 226 -12.48 -12.14 -20.48
CA TYR A 226 -12.58 -11.66 -21.88
C TYR A 226 -11.24 -11.69 -22.60
N HIS A 227 -10.23 -12.38 -22.03
CA HIS A 227 -8.85 -12.44 -22.54
C HIS A 227 -8.14 -11.09 -22.63
N GLN A 228 -8.64 -10.07 -21.92
CA GLN A 228 -8.03 -8.75 -21.80
C GLN A 228 -7.18 -8.69 -20.53
N LYS A 229 -6.34 -7.66 -20.44
CA LYS A 229 -5.58 -7.36 -19.23
C LYS A 229 -6.49 -7.33 -17.99
N ILE A 230 -6.08 -8.02 -16.93
CA ILE A 230 -6.77 -7.93 -15.65
C ILE A 230 -6.46 -6.57 -15.00
N ASP A 231 -7.42 -6.01 -14.31
CA ASP A 231 -7.26 -4.78 -13.54
C ASP A 231 -7.11 -5.03 -12.04
N ARG A 232 -6.82 -3.98 -11.29
CA ARG A 232 -6.63 -4.03 -9.85
C ARG A 232 -7.90 -4.45 -9.10
N ASP A 233 -9.05 -4.03 -9.59
CA ASP A 233 -10.33 -4.33 -8.98
C ASP A 233 -10.69 -5.80 -9.13
N GLY A 234 -10.37 -6.39 -10.29
CA GLY A 234 -10.49 -7.82 -10.53
C GLY A 234 -9.61 -8.65 -9.59
N ILE A 235 -8.36 -8.23 -9.34
CA ILE A 235 -7.50 -8.91 -8.37
C ILE A 235 -8.01 -8.74 -6.93
N SER A 236 -8.46 -7.53 -6.58
CA SER A 236 -9.05 -7.26 -5.26
C SER A 236 -10.30 -8.11 -5.01
N TYR A 237 -11.14 -8.27 -6.03
CA TYR A 237 -12.29 -9.16 -5.99
C TYR A 237 -11.88 -10.63 -5.74
N ILE A 238 -10.83 -11.11 -6.42
CA ILE A 238 -10.32 -12.49 -6.24
C ILE A 238 -9.86 -12.69 -4.80
N VAL A 239 -9.08 -11.76 -4.24
CA VAL A 239 -8.62 -11.82 -2.84
C VAL A 239 -9.82 -11.87 -1.90
N LYS A 240 -10.76 -10.94 -2.03
CA LYS A 240 -11.96 -10.88 -1.20
C LYS A 240 -12.77 -12.17 -1.28
N LYS A 241 -13.01 -12.68 -2.48
CA LYS A 241 -13.74 -13.94 -2.68
C LYS A 241 -13.19 -15.09 -1.83
N TYR A 242 -11.87 -15.30 -1.81
CA TYR A 242 -11.26 -16.40 -1.07
C TYR A 242 -11.14 -16.12 0.42
N VAL A 243 -11.02 -14.87 0.83
CA VAL A 243 -11.12 -14.46 2.24
C VAL A 243 -12.53 -14.76 2.77
N ASP A 244 -13.55 -14.30 2.07
CA ASP A 244 -14.96 -14.55 2.45
C ASP A 244 -15.27 -16.06 2.49
N ASP A 245 -14.69 -16.84 1.58
CA ASP A 245 -14.87 -18.29 1.54
C ASP A 245 -14.18 -19.01 2.71
N ILE A 246 -12.95 -18.59 3.08
CA ILE A 246 -12.25 -19.13 4.26
C ILE A 246 -13.00 -18.78 5.54
N ARG A 247 -13.53 -17.57 5.66
CA ARG A 247 -14.23 -17.09 6.86
C ARG A 247 -15.55 -17.82 7.14
N LYS A 248 -16.13 -18.49 6.15
CA LYS A 248 -17.29 -19.37 6.39
C LYS A 248 -16.94 -20.55 7.30
N GLU A 249 -15.69 -21.03 7.23
CA GLU A 249 -15.18 -22.19 8.00
C GLU A 249 -14.33 -21.74 9.20
N ASP A 250 -13.71 -20.58 9.11
CA ASP A 250 -12.76 -20.05 10.10
C ASP A 250 -13.01 -18.55 10.33
N THR A 251 -13.87 -18.24 11.28
CA THR A 251 -14.22 -16.86 11.65
C THR A 251 -13.06 -16.07 12.26
N ALA A 252 -12.00 -16.75 12.74
CA ALA A 252 -10.80 -16.11 13.25
C ALA A 252 -9.86 -15.62 12.13
N PHE A 253 -10.09 -16.04 10.88
CA PHE A 253 -9.31 -15.53 9.74
C PHE A 253 -9.57 -14.02 9.56
N PRO A 254 -8.53 -13.20 9.28
CA PRO A 254 -8.68 -11.75 9.11
C PRO A 254 -9.74 -11.37 8.07
N GLU A 255 -10.62 -10.44 8.43
CA GLU A 255 -11.70 -9.98 7.56
C GLU A 255 -11.20 -9.03 6.46
N HIS A 256 -10.36 -8.08 6.84
CA HIS A 256 -9.90 -7.03 5.95
C HIS A 256 -8.55 -7.36 5.32
N VAL A 257 -8.53 -8.33 4.41
CA VAL A 257 -7.34 -8.68 3.63
C VAL A 257 -7.38 -7.97 2.29
N HIS A 258 -6.34 -7.20 2.00
CA HIS A 258 -6.18 -6.48 0.72
C HIS A 258 -4.87 -6.86 0.03
N CYS A 259 -4.78 -6.59 -1.27
CA CYS A 259 -3.63 -7.00 -2.10
C CYS A 259 -2.27 -6.57 -1.52
N HIS A 260 -2.19 -5.40 -0.89
CA HIS A 260 -0.92 -4.91 -0.34
C HIS A 260 -0.43 -5.71 0.87
N MET A 261 -1.35 -6.40 1.57
CA MET A 261 -0.97 -7.29 2.68
C MET A 261 -0.10 -8.48 2.23
N PHE A 262 -0.24 -8.97 1.00
CA PHE A 262 0.64 -10.02 0.47
C PHE A 262 2.10 -9.57 0.48
N ARG A 263 2.33 -8.35 0.03
CA ARG A 263 3.66 -7.73 0.02
C ARG A 263 4.17 -7.45 1.44
N HIS A 264 3.31 -6.99 2.35
CA HIS A 264 3.65 -6.81 3.76
C HIS A 264 4.01 -8.15 4.41
N SER A 265 3.20 -9.19 4.16
CA SER A 265 3.47 -10.54 4.69
C SER A 265 4.79 -11.10 4.16
N LYS A 266 5.09 -10.95 2.85
CA LYS A 266 6.38 -11.38 2.30
C LYS A 266 7.54 -10.66 2.98
N ALA A 267 7.43 -9.34 3.16
CA ALA A 267 8.46 -8.55 3.84
C ALA A 267 8.68 -9.00 5.29
N MET A 268 7.60 -9.22 6.04
CA MET A 268 7.66 -9.70 7.42
C MET A 268 8.26 -11.10 7.50
N HIS A 269 7.82 -12.04 6.65
CA HIS A 269 8.35 -13.40 6.64
C HIS A 269 9.83 -13.44 6.23
N MET A 270 10.28 -12.58 5.31
CA MET A 270 11.71 -12.43 4.99
C MET A 270 12.49 -11.91 6.19
N LEU A 271 11.96 -10.96 6.92
CA LEU A 271 12.58 -10.41 8.13
C LEU A 271 12.64 -11.46 9.24
N GLU A 272 11.55 -12.21 9.47
CA GLU A 272 11.49 -13.33 10.41
C GLU A 272 12.45 -14.46 10.06
N ALA A 273 12.75 -14.65 8.77
CA ALA A 273 13.77 -15.58 8.30
C ALA A 273 15.21 -15.05 8.45
N GLY A 274 15.39 -13.85 9.03
CA GLY A 274 16.72 -13.24 9.27
C GLY A 274 17.33 -12.55 8.05
N ILE A 275 16.56 -12.31 6.98
CA ILE A 275 17.08 -11.63 5.79
C ILE A 275 17.32 -10.16 6.10
N ASN A 276 18.49 -9.65 5.70
CA ASN A 276 18.88 -8.27 5.94
C ASN A 276 17.88 -7.29 5.28
N VAL A 277 17.52 -6.23 6.02
CA VAL A 277 16.56 -5.21 5.59
C VAL A 277 16.92 -4.53 4.27
N VAL A 278 18.22 -4.44 3.94
CA VAL A 278 18.68 -3.87 2.66
C VAL A 278 18.26 -4.79 1.50
N TYR A 279 18.42 -6.11 1.64
CA TYR A 279 17.93 -7.06 0.63
C TYR A 279 16.41 -7.03 0.49
N ILE A 280 15.68 -6.89 1.61
CA ILE A 280 14.21 -6.75 1.59
C ILE A 280 13.80 -5.47 0.85
N ARG A 281 14.51 -4.35 1.09
CA ARG A 281 14.30 -3.09 0.35
C ARG A 281 14.45 -3.29 -1.16
N ASP A 282 15.55 -3.91 -1.57
CA ASP A 282 15.89 -4.11 -2.98
C ASP A 282 14.93 -5.10 -3.66
N PHE A 283 14.59 -6.20 -2.97
CA PHE A 283 13.59 -7.17 -3.41
C PHE A 283 12.24 -6.50 -3.65
N LEU A 284 11.78 -5.67 -2.72
CA LEU A 284 10.52 -4.95 -2.85
C LEU A 284 10.61 -3.78 -3.84
N GLY A 285 11.80 -3.28 -4.17
CA GLY A 285 11.99 -2.08 -4.98
C GLY A 285 11.48 -0.82 -4.26
N HIS A 286 11.86 -0.64 -2.99
CA HIS A 286 11.64 0.59 -2.25
C HIS A 286 12.79 1.56 -2.55
N GLU A 287 12.46 2.78 -2.97
CA GLU A 287 13.45 3.83 -3.21
C GLU A 287 14.10 4.28 -1.90
N ASP A 288 13.31 4.36 -0.83
CA ASP A 288 13.75 4.78 0.49
C ASP A 288 13.67 3.60 1.48
N ILE A 289 14.76 3.36 2.18
CA ILE A 289 14.86 2.35 3.23
C ILE A 289 13.86 2.61 4.37
N SER A 290 13.48 3.88 4.61
CA SER A 290 12.50 4.25 5.63
C SER A 290 11.16 3.50 5.45
N THR A 291 10.79 3.23 4.20
CA THR A 291 9.60 2.45 3.85
C THR A 291 9.72 0.98 4.29
N THR A 292 10.94 0.43 4.31
CA THR A 292 11.21 -0.95 4.75
C THR A 292 11.41 -1.02 6.26
N MET A 293 11.92 0.04 6.88
CA MET A 293 12.09 0.14 8.34
C MET A 293 10.77 0.04 9.13
N VAL A 294 9.65 0.25 8.46
CA VAL A 294 8.32 0.03 9.06
C VAL A 294 8.15 -1.43 9.51
N TYR A 295 8.67 -2.39 8.74
CA TYR A 295 8.63 -3.82 9.08
C TYR A 295 9.53 -4.15 10.28
N VAL A 296 10.74 -3.58 10.31
CA VAL A 296 11.67 -3.75 11.45
C VAL A 296 11.05 -3.23 12.75
N ARG A 297 10.33 -2.09 12.68
CA ARG A 297 9.62 -1.54 13.84
C ARG A 297 8.45 -2.41 14.29
N ALA A 298 7.83 -3.15 13.38
CA ALA A 298 6.70 -4.04 13.68
C ALA A 298 7.16 -5.40 14.24
N ASP A 299 8.42 -5.81 14.01
CA ASP A 299 8.95 -7.08 14.50
C ASP A 299 9.35 -6.99 15.98
N ASN A 300 8.48 -7.54 16.84
CA ASN A 300 8.75 -7.60 18.27
C ASN A 300 9.79 -8.67 18.65
N ARG A 301 10.01 -9.70 17.81
CA ARG A 301 11.00 -10.74 18.05
C ARG A 301 12.41 -10.16 17.98
N LEU A 302 12.76 -9.42 16.94
CA LEU A 302 14.06 -8.74 16.83
C LEU A 302 14.32 -7.78 17.98
N LYS A 303 13.27 -7.10 18.48
CA LYS A 303 13.39 -6.23 19.65
C LYS A 303 13.70 -7.04 20.91
N ASN A 304 13.00 -8.15 21.13
CA ASN A 304 13.22 -9.03 22.27
C ASN A 304 14.60 -9.69 22.23
N GLU A 305 15.03 -10.18 21.05
CA GLU A 305 16.35 -10.75 20.85
C GLU A 305 17.47 -9.72 21.15
N ALA A 306 17.31 -8.47 20.65
CA ALA A 306 18.26 -7.39 20.93
C ALA A 306 18.29 -7.02 22.41
N ILE A 307 17.13 -6.95 23.08
CA ILE A 307 17.05 -6.68 24.51
C ILE A 307 17.71 -7.81 25.29
N ASN A 308 17.41 -9.07 24.97
CA ASN A 308 17.96 -10.22 25.65
C ASN A 308 19.49 -10.40 25.42
N ALA A 309 19.97 -10.05 24.22
CA ALA A 309 21.41 -10.07 23.92
C ALA A 309 22.20 -8.99 24.65
N LEU A 310 21.57 -7.84 24.90
CA LEU A 310 22.17 -6.69 25.59
C LEU A 310 21.86 -6.69 27.09
N ALA A 311 20.83 -7.43 27.53
CA ALA A 311 20.50 -7.53 28.96
C ALA A 311 21.71 -8.17 29.66
N PRO A 312 22.48 -7.42 30.45
CA PRO A 312 23.48 -8.04 31.30
C PRO A 312 22.72 -9.07 32.13
N LYS A 313 23.35 -10.20 32.47
CA LYS A 313 22.81 -11.20 33.43
C LYS A 313 22.71 -10.57 34.83
N ILE A 314 21.94 -9.50 34.95
CA ILE A 314 21.79 -8.72 36.18
C ILE A 314 20.70 -9.33 37.04
N THR A 315 19.70 -9.96 36.47
CA THR A 315 18.68 -10.70 37.18
C THR A 315 19.06 -12.18 37.23
N ASN A 316 19.48 -12.66 38.39
CA ASN A 316 19.42 -14.09 38.66
C ASN A 316 17.98 -14.54 38.40
N GLU A 317 17.80 -15.68 37.67
CA GLU A 317 16.50 -16.31 37.58
C GLU A 317 15.97 -16.45 39.02
N VAL A 318 14.95 -15.71 39.33
CA VAL A 318 14.22 -15.93 40.58
C VAL A 318 13.41 -17.19 40.32
N ASN A 319 14.01 -18.33 40.66
CA ASN A 319 13.27 -19.57 40.77
C ASN A 319 12.24 -19.36 41.89
N LEU A 320 11.06 -18.89 41.51
CA LEU A 320 9.92 -18.93 42.44
C LEU A 320 9.66 -20.40 42.71
N PRO A 321 9.61 -20.80 43.99
CA PRO A 321 9.35 -22.19 44.35
C PRO A 321 7.99 -22.58 43.72
N ASP A 322 7.99 -23.72 43.04
CA ASP A 322 6.76 -24.32 42.52
C ASP A 322 5.99 -24.91 43.72
N TRP A 323 5.04 -24.16 44.22
CA TRP A 323 4.21 -24.51 45.39
C TRP A 323 3.53 -25.88 45.28
N ASN A 324 3.38 -26.42 44.07
CA ASN A 324 2.82 -27.76 43.86
C ASN A 324 3.86 -28.88 43.99
N LYS A 325 5.16 -28.58 43.97
CA LYS A 325 6.24 -29.55 43.97
C LYS A 325 7.11 -29.46 45.22
N ASP A 326 7.06 -28.35 45.93
CA ASP A 326 7.88 -28.12 47.14
C ASP A 326 7.13 -28.55 48.40
N LYS A 327 7.41 -29.79 48.86
CA LYS A 327 6.81 -30.35 50.08
C LYS A 327 7.23 -29.58 51.33
N ASP A 328 8.46 -29.08 51.37
CA ASP A 328 9.01 -28.36 52.51
C ASP A 328 8.30 -27.03 52.73
N LEU A 329 7.88 -26.38 51.61
CA LEU A 329 7.11 -25.13 51.66
C LEU A 329 5.70 -25.35 52.20
N LEU A 330 5.07 -26.46 51.85
CA LEU A 330 3.75 -26.85 52.40
C LEU A 330 3.82 -27.19 53.89
N GLU A 331 4.87 -27.89 54.34
CA GLU A 331 5.12 -28.18 55.76
C GLU A 331 5.39 -26.89 56.53
N PHE A 332 6.20 -25.96 55.98
CA PHE A 332 6.45 -24.65 56.56
C PHE A 332 5.13 -23.87 56.73
N LEU A 333 4.29 -23.81 55.69
CA LEU A 333 3.00 -23.11 55.80
C LEU A 333 2.05 -23.76 56.81
N ASN A 334 2.07 -25.08 56.97
CA ASN A 334 1.29 -25.78 57.97
C ASN A 334 1.83 -25.58 59.41
N SER A 335 3.10 -25.18 59.55
CA SER A 335 3.73 -24.86 60.83
C SER A 335 3.42 -23.45 61.35
N LEU A 336 2.93 -22.57 60.49
CA LEU A 336 2.49 -21.21 60.83
C LEU A 336 1.07 -21.27 61.40
N LYS A 337 0.95 -21.52 62.74
CA LYS A 337 -0.31 -21.42 63.51
C LYS A 337 -0.44 -20.07 64.15
#